data_2bc059b0a9dfb45f03cfcd8aa2877d53
#
_entry.id   2bc059b0a9dfb45f03cfcd8aa2877d53
#
_cell.length_a   1.000
_cell.length_b   1.000
_cell.length_c   1.000
_cell.angle_alpha   90.00
_cell.angle_beta   90.00
_cell.angle_gamma   90.00
#
_symmetry.space_group_name_H-M   'P 1'
#
loop_
_entity.id
_entity.type
_entity.pdbx_description
1 polymer ?
#
loop_
_entity_poly.entity_id
_entity_poly.type
_entity_poly.pdbx_seq_one_letter_code
_entity_poly.pdbx_strand_id
1 'polypeptide(L)'
;AGEFDCVVVGGGAAGCCAAVSAARLGCRVAFIHDRPVLGGNNSTEVRVGLSGLIHQMPYPRLGNLLEELGPVGHWSLQQAKKSRELPRSQEVMALFEKEPQRRIHNAGPATNYEDEKKLAVVAAERNLTLHLSTRASEASSH
;
A
#
# COMPACT_ATOMS: atom_id res chain seq x y z
N ALA A 1 -11.67 0.63 -25.49
CA ALA A 1 -12.14 1.21 -24.23
C ALA A 1 -12.76 0.08 -23.41
N GLY A 2 -12.26 -0.11 -22.21
CA GLY A 2 -12.81 -1.12 -21.29
C GLY A 2 -13.93 -0.52 -20.44
N GLU A 3 -14.90 -1.34 -20.07
CA GLU A 3 -15.89 -0.98 -19.06
C GLU A 3 -15.35 -1.34 -17.68
N PHE A 4 -15.43 -0.40 -16.76
CA PHE A 4 -15.02 -0.56 -15.37
C PHE A 4 -16.18 -0.27 -14.44
N ASP A 5 -16.24 -0.98 -13.32
CA ASP A 5 -17.25 -0.74 -12.30
C ASP A 5 -16.80 0.36 -11.34
N CYS A 6 -15.48 0.57 -11.24
CA CYS A 6 -14.87 1.55 -10.38
C CYS A 6 -13.59 2.14 -11.02
N VAL A 7 -13.42 3.44 -10.90
CA VAL A 7 -12.19 4.14 -11.29
C VAL A 7 -11.58 4.77 -10.06
N VAL A 8 -10.33 4.42 -9.75
CA VAL A 8 -9.57 5.00 -8.65
C VAL A 8 -8.47 5.89 -9.23
N VAL A 9 -8.45 7.16 -8.85
CA VAL A 9 -7.45 8.12 -9.29
C VAL A 9 -6.56 8.53 -8.13
N GLY A 10 -5.26 8.35 -8.29
CA GLY A 10 -4.26 8.65 -7.28
C GLY A 10 -3.72 7.39 -6.58
N GLY A 11 -2.45 7.05 -6.85
CA GLY A 11 -1.76 5.86 -6.37
C GLY A 11 -1.04 6.03 -5.03
N GLY A 12 -1.49 6.92 -4.15
CA GLY A 12 -1.04 6.97 -2.76
C GLY A 12 -1.53 5.76 -1.96
N ALA A 13 -1.12 5.65 -0.69
CA ALA A 13 -1.50 4.51 0.17
C ALA A 13 -3.03 4.30 0.21
N ALA A 14 -3.80 5.38 0.32
CA ALA A 14 -5.26 5.31 0.32
C ALA A 14 -5.83 4.78 -1.01
N GLY A 15 -5.32 5.27 -2.15
CA GLY A 15 -5.75 4.82 -3.48
C GLY A 15 -5.38 3.36 -3.73
N CYS A 16 -4.19 2.92 -3.34
CA CYS A 16 -3.79 1.52 -3.40
C CYS A 16 -4.75 0.63 -2.60
N CYS A 17 -5.06 1.02 -1.36
CA CYS A 17 -6.01 0.29 -0.52
C CYS A 17 -7.42 0.25 -1.15
N ALA A 18 -7.90 1.38 -1.68
CA ALA A 18 -9.20 1.45 -2.32
C ALA A 18 -9.29 0.55 -3.56
N ALA A 19 -8.30 0.65 -4.46
CA ALA A 19 -8.26 -0.11 -5.70
C ALA A 19 -8.19 -1.62 -5.45
N VAL A 20 -7.28 -2.06 -4.58
CA VAL A 20 -7.11 -3.48 -4.23
C VAL A 20 -8.37 -4.02 -3.53
N SER A 21 -8.95 -3.27 -2.59
CA SER A 21 -10.16 -3.70 -1.89
C SER A 21 -11.34 -3.85 -2.85
N ALA A 22 -11.55 -2.90 -3.76
CA ALA A 22 -12.62 -2.97 -4.75
C ALA A 22 -12.42 -4.19 -5.68
N ALA A 23 -11.21 -4.42 -6.16
CA ALA A 23 -10.89 -5.56 -7.01
C ALA A 23 -11.13 -6.91 -6.31
N ARG A 24 -10.75 -7.03 -5.03
CA ARG A 24 -11.00 -8.23 -4.21
C ARG A 24 -12.47 -8.48 -3.92
N LEU A 25 -13.28 -7.43 -3.93
CA LEU A 25 -14.74 -7.52 -3.81
C LEU A 25 -15.45 -7.82 -5.15
N GLY A 26 -14.68 -8.01 -6.23
CA GLY A 26 -15.19 -8.41 -7.54
C GLY A 26 -15.42 -7.27 -8.54
N CYS A 27 -15.15 -6.02 -8.17
CA CYS A 27 -15.25 -4.89 -9.09
C CYS A 27 -14.15 -4.95 -10.15
N ARG A 28 -14.50 -4.60 -11.39
CA ARG A 28 -13.51 -4.29 -12.43
C ARG A 28 -13.00 -2.88 -12.20
N VAL A 29 -11.72 -2.76 -11.85
CA VAL A 29 -11.14 -1.50 -11.41
C VAL A 29 -10.17 -0.95 -12.45
N ALA A 30 -10.34 0.31 -12.85
CA ALA A 30 -9.27 1.10 -13.46
C ALA A 30 -8.55 1.88 -12.36
N PHE A 31 -7.25 1.66 -12.22
CA PHE A 31 -6.44 2.35 -11.23
C PHE A 31 -5.42 3.26 -11.94
N ILE A 32 -5.62 4.57 -11.82
CA ILE A 32 -4.88 5.59 -12.58
C ILE A 32 -3.97 6.36 -11.64
N HIS A 33 -2.70 6.46 -12.00
CA HIS A 33 -1.72 7.23 -11.24
C HIS A 33 -0.77 7.98 -12.17
N ASP A 34 -0.55 9.26 -11.91
CA ASP A 34 0.25 10.14 -12.74
C ASP A 34 1.77 10.01 -12.52
N ARG A 35 2.20 9.20 -11.54
CA ARG A 35 3.60 8.91 -11.25
C ARG A 35 4.00 7.51 -11.71
N PRO A 36 5.31 7.25 -11.89
CA PRO A 36 5.81 5.95 -12.31
C PRO A 36 5.80 4.89 -11.19
N VAL A 37 5.69 5.30 -9.92
CA VAL A 37 5.69 4.41 -8.76
C VAL A 37 4.49 4.64 -7.86
N LEU A 38 4.00 3.58 -7.24
CA LEU A 38 2.89 3.63 -6.28
C LEU A 38 3.37 4.05 -4.88
N GLY A 39 2.46 4.57 -4.07
CA GLY A 39 2.71 4.95 -2.68
C GLY A 39 2.57 6.45 -2.40
N GLY A 40 2.65 7.31 -3.42
CA GLY A 40 2.55 8.76 -3.23
C GLY A 40 3.62 9.26 -2.27
N ASN A 41 3.21 9.90 -1.17
CA ASN A 41 4.16 10.35 -0.14
C ASN A 41 4.99 9.19 0.43
N ASN A 42 4.41 7.99 0.53
CA ASN A 42 5.09 6.78 0.98
C ASN A 42 5.69 6.00 -0.19
N SER A 43 6.55 6.64 -0.94
CA SER A 43 7.28 6.05 -2.08
C SER A 43 8.74 6.51 -2.09
N THR A 44 9.54 5.93 -2.96
CA THR A 44 10.93 6.34 -3.18
C THR A 44 11.05 7.78 -3.66
N GLU A 45 10.01 8.33 -4.29
CA GLU A 45 10.02 9.71 -4.81
C GLU A 45 9.92 10.77 -3.71
N VAL A 46 9.08 10.52 -2.68
CA VAL A 46 8.81 11.52 -1.63
C VAL A 46 9.41 11.12 -0.29
N ARG A 47 9.45 9.84 0.01
CA ARG A 47 10.09 9.24 1.19
C ARG A 47 9.56 9.76 2.52
N VAL A 48 8.24 9.81 2.65
CA VAL A 48 7.54 10.09 3.91
C VAL A 48 7.05 8.78 4.50
N GLY A 49 7.43 8.50 5.75
CA GLY A 49 6.99 7.32 6.49
C GLY A 49 5.48 7.34 6.75
N LEU A 50 4.86 6.15 6.72
CA LEU A 50 3.48 6.00 7.18
C LEU A 50 3.42 6.21 8.69
N SER A 51 2.41 6.93 9.15
CA SER A 51 2.09 7.08 10.56
C SER A 51 0.59 6.94 10.78
N GLY A 52 0.21 6.65 12.02
CA GLY A 52 -1.18 6.42 12.39
C GLY A 52 -1.34 5.13 13.18
N LEU A 53 -2.58 4.84 13.53
CA LEU A 53 -2.94 3.65 14.27
C LEU A 53 -3.76 2.72 13.38
N ILE A 54 -3.37 1.48 13.32
CA ILE A 54 -4.05 0.41 12.60
C ILE A 54 -4.44 -0.70 13.57
N HIS A 55 -5.28 -1.63 13.12
CA HIS A 55 -5.76 -2.73 13.95
C HIS A 55 -6.52 -2.31 15.21
N GLN A 56 -7.26 -1.20 15.13
CA GLN A 56 -8.05 -0.70 16.24
C GLN A 56 -9.49 -1.22 16.20
N MET A 57 -10.06 -1.41 17.40
CA MET A 57 -11.49 -1.66 17.53
C MET A 57 -12.31 -0.46 17.00
N PRO A 58 -13.46 -0.67 16.35
CA PRO A 58 -14.12 -1.98 16.13
C PRO A 58 -13.64 -2.72 14.87
N TYR A 59 -12.66 -2.22 14.13
CA TYR A 59 -12.23 -2.78 12.84
C TYR A 59 -10.76 -3.22 12.85
N PRO A 60 -10.40 -4.26 13.60
CA PRO A 60 -9.00 -4.64 13.82
C PRO A 60 -8.25 -5.10 12.54
N ARG A 61 -8.98 -5.37 11.46
CA ARG A 61 -8.38 -5.83 10.18
C ARG A 61 -8.13 -4.73 9.17
N LEU A 62 -8.51 -3.47 9.44
CA LEU A 62 -8.32 -2.36 8.49
C LEU A 62 -6.87 -2.15 8.09
N GLY A 63 -5.92 -2.44 8.97
CA GLY A 63 -4.51 -2.30 8.70
C GLY A 63 -3.88 -3.42 7.88
N ASN A 64 -4.56 -4.56 7.68
CA ASN A 64 -3.96 -5.73 7.04
C ASN A 64 -3.46 -5.44 5.63
N LEU A 65 -4.27 -4.76 4.81
CA LEU A 65 -3.88 -4.41 3.45
C LEU A 65 -2.73 -3.39 3.42
N LEU A 66 -2.72 -2.47 4.35
CA LEU A 66 -1.63 -1.49 4.46
C LEU A 66 -0.31 -2.19 4.81
N GLU A 67 -0.33 -3.17 5.69
CA GLU A 67 0.84 -4.00 6.00
C GLU A 67 1.30 -4.85 4.81
N GLU A 68 0.34 -5.37 4.03
CA GLU A 68 0.61 -6.12 2.81
C GLU A 68 1.30 -5.25 1.76
N LEU A 69 0.85 -4.01 1.60
CA LEU A 69 1.44 -3.03 0.67
C LEU A 69 2.85 -2.58 1.11
N GLY A 70 3.16 -2.62 2.41
CA GLY A 70 4.42 -2.07 2.94
C GLY A 70 4.51 -0.54 2.86
N PRO A 71 5.62 0.04 3.27
CA PRO A 71 6.76 -0.56 3.94
C PRO A 71 6.47 -0.87 5.41
N VAL A 72 7.31 -1.73 5.97
CA VAL A 72 7.26 -2.08 7.39
C VAL A 72 7.94 -0.98 8.21
N GLY A 73 7.19 -0.30 9.07
CA GLY A 73 7.66 0.78 9.94
C GLY A 73 7.80 0.36 11.42
N HIS A 74 8.20 1.30 12.27
CA HIS A 74 8.32 1.06 13.72
C HIS A 74 7.01 0.64 14.37
N TRP A 75 5.88 1.16 13.91
CA TRP A 75 4.57 0.78 14.38
C TRP A 75 4.25 -0.71 14.05
N SER A 76 4.70 -1.21 12.89
CA SER A 76 4.57 -2.62 12.52
C SER A 76 5.34 -3.52 13.49
N LEU A 77 6.55 -3.11 13.90
CA LEU A 77 7.32 -3.85 14.90
C LEU A 77 6.64 -3.90 16.27
N GLN A 78 6.04 -2.79 16.70
CA GLN A 78 5.30 -2.76 17.95
C GLN A 78 4.06 -3.66 17.93
N GLN A 79 3.33 -3.68 16.82
CA GLN A 79 2.20 -4.60 16.64
C GLN A 79 2.66 -6.05 16.56
N ALA A 80 3.72 -6.34 15.80
CA ALA A 80 4.29 -7.67 15.69
C ALA A 80 4.70 -8.26 17.05
N LYS A 81 5.23 -7.43 17.93
CA LYS A 81 5.57 -7.86 19.30
C LYS A 81 4.36 -8.23 20.15
N LYS A 82 3.18 -7.69 19.84
CA LYS A 82 1.92 -7.99 20.54
C LYS A 82 1.20 -9.22 19.98
N SER A 83 1.41 -9.52 18.70
CA SER A 83 0.70 -10.58 17.97
C SER A 83 1.69 -11.52 17.30
N ARG A 84 2.62 -12.07 18.09
CA ARG A 84 3.77 -12.88 17.62
C ARG A 84 3.38 -14.16 16.87
N GLU A 85 2.17 -14.67 17.09
CA GLU A 85 1.61 -15.86 16.47
C GLU A 85 1.24 -15.64 14.99
N LEU A 86 1.08 -14.39 14.55
CA LEU A 86 0.71 -14.10 13.17
C LEU A 86 1.93 -14.23 12.23
N PRO A 87 1.78 -14.86 11.04
CA PRO A 87 2.87 -15.01 10.08
C PRO A 87 3.51 -13.66 9.71
N ARG A 88 2.70 -12.64 9.46
CA ARG A 88 3.22 -11.29 9.15
C ARG A 88 4.03 -10.69 10.29
N SER A 89 3.63 -10.93 11.54
CA SER A 89 4.38 -10.48 12.71
C SER A 89 5.75 -11.14 12.79
N GLN A 90 5.83 -12.43 12.46
CA GLN A 90 7.11 -13.16 12.43
C GLN A 90 8.03 -12.62 11.34
N GLU A 91 7.51 -12.33 10.13
CA GLU A 91 8.26 -11.68 9.05
C GLU A 91 8.81 -10.32 9.47
N VAL A 92 7.97 -9.49 10.09
CA VAL A 92 8.36 -8.16 10.59
C VAL A 92 9.46 -8.27 11.64
N MET A 93 9.31 -9.17 12.62
CA MET A 93 10.34 -9.37 13.65
C MET A 93 11.66 -9.85 13.05
N ALA A 94 11.63 -10.84 12.15
CA ALA A 94 12.82 -11.34 11.48
C ALA A 94 13.53 -10.25 10.65
N LEU A 95 12.76 -9.37 10.01
CA LEU A 95 13.32 -8.22 9.29
C LEU A 95 14.09 -7.28 10.22
N PHE A 96 13.53 -6.95 11.38
CA PHE A 96 14.19 -6.06 12.34
C PHE A 96 15.35 -6.73 13.11
N GLU A 97 15.33 -8.05 13.25
CA GLU A 97 16.49 -8.81 13.74
C GLU A 97 17.66 -8.75 12.75
N LYS A 98 17.37 -8.90 11.47
CA LYS A 98 18.37 -8.80 10.39
C LYS A 98 18.89 -7.38 10.18
N GLU A 99 18.01 -6.40 10.32
CA GLU A 99 18.30 -4.99 10.08
C GLU A 99 17.90 -4.13 11.30
N PRO A 100 18.61 -4.23 12.44
CA PRO A 100 18.21 -3.56 13.68
C PRO A 100 18.20 -2.04 13.59
N GLN A 101 18.98 -1.49 12.65
CA GLN A 101 19.05 -0.04 12.39
C GLN A 101 18.02 0.42 11.34
N ARG A 102 17.18 -0.50 10.83
CA ARG A 102 16.15 -0.14 9.86
C ARG A 102 15.20 0.87 10.47
N ARG A 103 15.18 2.05 9.88
CA ARG A 103 14.26 3.13 10.26
C ARG A 103 13.47 3.55 9.03
N ILE A 104 12.16 3.41 9.10
CA ILE A 104 11.26 3.95 8.09
C ILE A 104 10.70 5.25 8.65
N HIS A 105 11.35 6.32 8.31
CA HIS A 105 10.96 7.68 8.62
C HIS A 105 11.31 8.58 7.43
N ASN A 106 10.87 9.82 7.49
CA ASN A 106 11.07 10.77 6.40
C ASN A 106 12.53 10.85 5.96
N ALA A 107 12.74 10.92 4.64
CA ALA A 107 14.05 10.98 4.00
C ALA A 107 14.99 9.78 4.28
N GLY A 108 14.45 8.64 4.67
CA GLY A 108 15.22 7.40 4.79
C GLY A 108 15.73 6.89 3.43
N PRO A 109 16.55 5.83 3.41
CA PRO A 109 16.99 5.20 2.15
C PRO A 109 15.81 4.81 1.27
N ALA A 110 15.93 5.04 -0.04
CA ALA A 110 14.85 4.76 -1.01
C ALA A 110 14.34 3.32 -0.93
N THR A 111 15.25 2.37 -0.77
CA THR A 111 14.94 0.93 -0.65
C THR A 111 13.99 0.59 0.51
N ASN A 112 13.90 1.45 1.52
CA ASN A 112 13.01 1.22 2.66
C ASN A 112 11.53 1.43 2.32
N TYR A 113 11.21 2.03 1.18
CA TYR A 113 9.80 2.33 0.81
C TYR A 113 9.13 1.21 0.02
N GLU A 114 9.88 0.22 -0.43
CA GLU A 114 9.37 -1.02 -1.01
C GLU A 114 8.33 -0.80 -2.14
N ASP A 115 8.63 0.10 -3.10
CA ASP A 115 7.72 0.41 -4.20
C ASP A 115 7.38 -0.82 -5.05
N GLU A 116 8.35 -1.72 -5.24
CA GLU A 116 8.16 -2.98 -5.95
C GLU A 116 7.14 -3.89 -5.26
N LYS A 117 7.10 -3.89 -3.95
CA LYS A 117 6.12 -4.66 -3.17
C LYS A 117 4.71 -4.12 -3.39
N LYS A 118 4.52 -2.79 -3.37
CA LYS A 118 3.24 -2.16 -3.67
C LYS A 118 2.76 -2.52 -5.07
N LEU A 119 3.67 -2.43 -6.04
CA LEU A 119 3.38 -2.80 -7.42
C LEU A 119 3.00 -4.27 -7.55
N ALA A 120 3.72 -5.17 -6.88
CA ALA A 120 3.44 -6.60 -6.91
C ALA A 120 2.06 -6.93 -6.33
N VAL A 121 1.67 -6.31 -5.20
CA VAL A 121 0.35 -6.50 -4.61
C VAL A 121 -0.76 -6.04 -5.55
N VAL A 122 -0.61 -4.86 -6.15
CA VAL A 122 -1.61 -4.31 -7.10
C VAL A 122 -1.68 -5.15 -8.37
N ALA A 123 -0.55 -5.56 -8.93
CA ALA A 123 -0.48 -6.36 -10.16
C ALA A 123 -1.02 -7.79 -10.00
N ALA A 124 -1.07 -8.31 -8.79
CA ALA A 124 -1.64 -9.63 -8.51
C ALA A 124 -3.18 -9.66 -8.60
N GLU A 125 -3.84 -8.51 -8.59
CA GLU A 125 -5.30 -8.42 -8.61
C GLU A 125 -5.84 -8.57 -10.04
N ARG A 126 -6.54 -9.66 -10.33
CA ARG A 126 -7.04 -10.01 -11.66
C ARG A 126 -8.05 -9.01 -12.22
N ASN A 127 -8.82 -8.38 -11.34
CA ASN A 127 -9.89 -7.44 -11.71
C ASN A 127 -9.41 -5.98 -11.74
N LEU A 128 -8.09 -5.73 -11.66
CA LEU A 128 -7.53 -4.40 -11.61
C LEU A 128 -6.63 -4.15 -12.83
N THR A 129 -6.89 -3.06 -13.53
CA THR A 129 -6.03 -2.55 -14.61
C THR A 129 -5.31 -1.31 -14.12
N LEU A 130 -3.99 -1.40 -14.00
CA LEU A 130 -3.14 -0.30 -13.52
C LEU A 130 -2.63 0.53 -14.69
N HIS A 131 -2.78 1.85 -14.57
CA HIS A 131 -2.25 2.86 -15.49
C HIS A 131 -1.31 3.80 -14.73
N LEU A 132 -0.01 3.55 -14.79
CA LEU A 132 1.03 4.45 -14.27
C LEU A 132 1.38 5.53 -15.28
N SER A 133 1.99 6.62 -14.80
CA SER A 133 2.36 7.78 -15.62
C SER A 133 1.20 8.30 -16.49
N THR A 134 -0.01 8.15 -15.97
CA THR A 134 -1.25 8.49 -16.66
C THR A 134 -2.06 9.44 -15.79
N ARG A 135 -2.46 10.56 -16.38
CA ARG A 135 -3.23 11.59 -15.69
C ARG A 135 -4.69 11.55 -16.09
N ALA A 136 -5.58 11.53 -15.12
CA ALA A 136 -7.00 11.80 -15.36
C ALA A 136 -7.19 13.31 -15.58
N SER A 137 -7.77 13.68 -16.71
CA SER A 137 -7.99 15.08 -17.11
C SER A 137 -9.44 15.53 -16.97
N GLU A 138 -10.37 14.60 -17.09
CA GLU A 138 -11.79 14.91 -17.08
C GLU A 138 -12.61 13.71 -16.58
N ALA A 139 -13.70 13.98 -15.91
CA ALA A 139 -14.73 13.01 -15.55
C ALA A 139 -16.11 13.63 -15.83
N SER A 140 -17.00 12.88 -16.49
CA SER A 140 -18.39 13.29 -16.72
C SER A 140 -19.34 12.23 -16.19
N SER A 141 -20.46 12.66 -15.64
CA SER A 141 -21.60 11.80 -15.28
C SER A 141 -22.70 11.95 -16.33
N HIS A 142 -23.31 10.86 -16.71
CA HIS A 142 -24.49 10.81 -17.56
C HIS A 142 -25.73 10.49 -16.74
#